data_5f8d51bf0e0e2f35839d7bf1f55e99ff
#
_entry.id   5f8d51bf0e0e2f35839d7bf1f55e99ff
#
_cell.length_a   1.000
_cell.length_b   1.000
_cell.length_c   1.000
_cell.angle_alpha   90.00
_cell.angle_beta   90.00
_cell.angle_gamma   90.00
#
_symmetry.space_group_name_H-M   'P 1'
#
loop_
_entity.id
_entity.type
_entity.pdbx_description
1 polymer ?
#
loop_
_entity_poly.entity_id
_entity_poly.type
_entity_poly.pdbx_seq_one_letter_code
_entity_poly.pdbx_strand_id
1 'polypeptide(L)'
;PMLEIPDMNSYNLYFGWYIGELEQNDSFFDEYHSTYPDRVIGLSEYGADANPAYHSANPERGDYTEEYQCVYHEHMAKMIEERPYLWATHVWNLFDFAADGRDEGGKHGENQKGLVTMDRRIKKDAFYVYKAYWSKAPFVHLCGSRYTDRAEDVTEIKVYSNQKKVTLFV
;
A
#
# COMPACT_ATOMS: atom_id res chain seq x y z
N PRO A 1 25.76 -1.60 16.63
CA PRO A 1 26.45 -2.92 16.72
C PRO A 1 25.71 -4.03 15.99
N MET A 2 24.36 -4.15 16.12
CA MET A 2 23.59 -5.22 15.47
C MET A 2 23.51 -5.08 13.94
N LEU A 3 23.57 -3.86 13.40
CA LEU A 3 23.57 -3.59 11.96
C LEU A 3 24.85 -4.05 11.24
N GLU A 4 25.88 -4.41 11.99
CA GLU A 4 27.19 -4.81 11.46
C GLU A 4 27.35 -6.33 11.30
N ILE A 5 26.40 -7.08 11.84
CA ILE A 5 26.47 -8.53 11.85
C ILE A 5 25.92 -9.17 10.55
N PRO A 6 24.73 -8.77 10.05
CA PRO A 6 24.18 -9.36 8.82
C PRO A 6 24.75 -8.71 7.56
N ASP A 7 24.84 -9.47 6.49
CA ASP A 7 25.23 -8.98 5.17
C ASP A 7 24.17 -8.04 4.57
N MET A 8 22.90 -8.25 4.91
CA MET A 8 21.76 -7.47 4.44
C MET A 8 20.86 -7.12 5.62
N ASN A 9 20.39 -5.87 5.64
CA ASN A 9 19.42 -5.41 6.63
C ASN A 9 18.05 -5.18 5.97
N SER A 10 16.97 -5.44 6.69
CA SER A 10 15.65 -4.98 6.29
C SER A 10 14.78 -4.65 7.49
N TYR A 11 13.78 -3.80 7.27
CA TYR A 11 12.95 -3.25 8.33
C TYR A 11 11.48 -3.47 8.04
N ASN A 12 10.70 -3.70 9.11
CA ASN A 12 9.25 -3.59 9.09
C ASN A 12 8.90 -2.13 9.40
N LEU A 13 8.39 -1.39 8.42
CA LEU A 13 8.06 0.02 8.57
C LEU A 13 6.59 0.28 8.26
N TYR A 14 5.95 0.97 9.20
CA TYR A 14 4.52 1.29 9.11
C TYR A 14 4.25 2.77 9.34
N PHE A 15 5.17 3.65 8.89
CA PHE A 15 4.91 5.08 8.85
C PHE A 15 3.72 5.38 7.93
N GLY A 16 2.83 6.24 8.40
CA GLY A 16 1.57 6.50 7.69
C GLY A 16 0.46 5.47 7.97
N TRP A 17 0.72 4.45 8.82
CA TRP A 17 -0.34 3.56 9.31
C TRP A 17 -0.33 3.46 10.83
N TYR A 18 0.61 2.75 11.44
CA TYR A 18 0.69 2.65 12.91
C TYR A 18 1.35 3.86 13.57
N ILE A 19 2.32 4.45 12.92
CA ILE A 19 3.11 5.57 13.45
C ILE A 19 3.39 6.61 12.38
N GLY A 20 3.61 7.85 12.80
CA GLY A 20 4.12 8.95 11.97
C GLY A 20 3.34 9.20 10.69
N GLU A 21 4.01 9.83 9.72
CA GLU A 21 3.45 10.22 8.43
C GLU A 21 4.10 9.40 7.28
N LEU A 22 3.43 9.33 6.12
CA LEU A 22 3.89 8.53 4.97
C LEU A 22 5.30 8.93 4.51
N GLU A 23 5.59 10.23 4.48
CA GLU A 23 6.85 10.81 4.02
C GLU A 23 8.05 10.43 4.90
N GLN A 24 7.79 9.92 6.11
CA GLN A 24 8.84 9.41 6.99
C GLN A 24 9.47 8.10 6.47
N ASN A 25 8.78 7.38 5.60
CA ASN A 25 9.40 6.26 4.89
C ASN A 25 10.54 6.75 3.97
N ASP A 26 10.33 7.85 3.27
CA ASP A 26 11.31 8.46 2.38
C ASP A 26 12.55 8.91 3.16
N SER A 27 12.34 9.72 4.18
CA SER A 27 13.44 10.25 5.01
C SER A 27 14.22 9.16 5.73
N PHE A 28 13.54 8.10 6.20
CA PHE A 28 14.22 6.97 6.84
C PHE A 28 15.21 6.28 5.90
N PHE A 29 14.80 5.96 4.67
CA PHE A 29 15.67 5.27 3.73
C PHE A 29 16.77 6.19 3.19
N ASP A 30 16.48 7.46 2.92
CA ASP A 30 17.46 8.43 2.45
C ASP A 30 18.54 8.70 3.50
N GLU A 31 18.16 8.85 4.77
CA GLU A 31 19.09 9.01 5.89
C GLU A 31 19.95 7.76 6.10
N TYR A 32 19.32 6.56 6.06
CA TYR A 32 20.04 5.31 6.19
C TYR A 32 21.08 5.14 5.08
N HIS A 33 20.68 5.33 3.83
CA HIS A 33 21.58 5.18 2.68
C HIS A 33 22.70 6.22 2.66
N SER A 34 22.38 7.45 3.06
CA SER A 34 23.39 8.53 3.21
C SER A 34 24.41 8.19 4.30
N THR A 35 23.96 7.62 5.42
CA THR A 35 24.82 7.28 6.56
C THR A 35 25.63 6.00 6.31
N TYR A 36 25.06 5.06 5.59
CA TYR A 36 25.64 3.74 5.34
C TYR A 36 25.55 3.36 3.84
N PRO A 37 26.25 4.07 2.94
CA PRO A 37 26.09 3.91 1.50
C PRO A 37 26.47 2.51 0.98
N ASP A 38 27.36 1.82 1.67
CA ASP A 38 27.84 0.49 1.29
C ASP A 38 27.01 -0.66 1.91
N ARG A 39 25.95 -0.33 2.69
CA ARG A 39 25.13 -1.33 3.34
C ARG A 39 23.86 -1.60 2.55
N VAL A 40 23.60 -2.88 2.32
CA VAL A 40 22.38 -3.33 1.69
C VAL A 40 21.20 -3.17 2.64
N ILE A 41 20.15 -2.49 2.19
CA ILE A 41 18.92 -2.25 2.95
C ILE A 41 17.69 -2.67 2.14
N GLY A 42 16.69 -3.20 2.83
CA GLY A 42 15.38 -3.54 2.28
C GLY A 42 14.23 -3.15 3.20
N LEU A 43 13.04 -3.34 2.70
CA LEU A 43 11.78 -3.11 3.40
C LEU A 43 11.04 -4.45 3.50
N SER A 44 11.14 -5.09 4.68
CA SER A 44 10.62 -6.45 4.87
C SER A 44 9.11 -6.52 5.11
N GLU A 45 8.51 -5.45 5.65
CA GLU A 45 7.05 -5.32 5.74
C GLU A 45 6.63 -3.86 5.67
N TYR A 46 5.56 -3.60 4.93
CA TYR A 46 4.81 -2.35 4.91
C TYR A 46 3.38 -2.60 4.43
N GLY A 47 2.43 -1.79 4.88
CA GLY A 47 1.02 -1.95 4.47
C GLY A 47 0.06 -1.17 5.35
N ALA A 48 -1.14 -0.95 4.84
CA ALA A 48 -2.27 -0.38 5.55
C ALA A 48 -3.47 -1.31 5.47
N ASP A 49 -4.26 -1.39 6.54
CA ASP A 49 -5.49 -2.18 6.54
C ASP A 49 -6.57 -1.50 5.68
N ALA A 50 -7.42 -2.29 5.04
CA ALA A 50 -8.64 -1.82 4.40
C ALA A 50 -9.75 -2.86 4.43
N ASN A 51 -10.95 -2.42 4.80
CA ASN A 51 -12.17 -3.19 4.67
C ASN A 51 -12.87 -2.78 3.36
N PRO A 52 -13.12 -3.71 2.41
CA PRO A 52 -13.78 -3.38 1.14
C PRO A 52 -15.20 -2.82 1.23
N ALA A 53 -15.78 -2.77 2.43
CA ALA A 53 -17.07 -2.15 2.70
C ALA A 53 -16.94 -0.71 3.25
N TYR A 54 -15.72 -0.24 3.51
CA TYR A 54 -15.50 1.10 4.05
C TYR A 54 -14.90 2.00 2.98
N HIS A 55 -15.51 3.17 2.84
CA HIS A 55 -15.16 4.15 1.81
C HIS A 55 -15.19 5.57 2.37
N SER A 56 -14.38 6.44 1.81
CA SER A 56 -14.32 7.86 2.15
C SER A 56 -13.92 8.69 0.94
N ALA A 57 -14.60 9.84 0.76
CA ALA A 57 -14.16 10.86 -0.19
C ALA A 57 -12.93 11.65 0.31
N ASN A 58 -12.69 11.61 1.63
CA ASN A 58 -11.54 12.25 2.30
C ASN A 58 -10.84 11.17 3.16
N PRO A 59 -10.08 10.26 2.56
CA PRO A 59 -9.46 9.15 3.28
C PRO A 59 -8.37 9.64 4.23
N GLU A 60 -8.38 9.09 5.45
CA GLU A 60 -7.45 9.46 6.52
C GLU A 60 -6.78 8.22 7.11
N ARG A 61 -5.59 8.40 7.67
CA ARG A 61 -4.87 7.33 8.37
C ARG A 61 -5.73 6.68 9.46
N GLY A 62 -5.88 5.38 9.40
CA GLY A 62 -6.60 4.60 10.40
C GLY A 62 -8.11 4.53 10.18
N ASP A 63 -8.62 4.99 9.04
CA ASP A 63 -10.05 4.91 8.68
C ASP A 63 -10.48 3.56 8.09
N TYR A 64 -9.53 2.70 7.78
CA TYR A 64 -9.73 1.37 7.19
C TYR A 64 -10.43 1.38 5.83
N THR A 65 -10.44 2.50 5.11
CA THR A 65 -11.05 2.60 3.78
C THR A 65 -10.14 2.04 2.69
N GLU A 66 -10.72 1.56 1.59
CA GLU A 66 -9.94 1.17 0.41
C GLU A 66 -9.18 2.37 -0.18
N GLU A 67 -9.79 3.57 -0.10
CA GLU A 67 -9.20 4.80 -0.60
C GLU A 67 -7.91 5.16 0.14
N TYR A 68 -7.88 5.02 1.49
CA TYR A 68 -6.65 5.25 2.23
C TYR A 68 -5.59 4.19 1.94
N GLN A 69 -5.98 2.93 1.80
CA GLN A 69 -5.04 1.88 1.39
C GLN A 69 -4.41 2.21 0.03
N CYS A 70 -5.19 2.78 -0.90
CA CYS A 70 -4.66 3.25 -2.18
C CYS A 70 -3.65 4.39 -1.99
N VAL A 71 -3.98 5.42 -1.21
CA VAL A 71 -3.07 6.54 -0.90
C VAL A 71 -1.75 6.03 -0.34
N TYR A 72 -1.82 5.12 0.64
CA TYR A 72 -0.64 4.51 1.24
C TYR A 72 0.23 3.78 0.22
N HIS A 73 -0.37 2.88 -0.56
CA HIS A 73 0.39 2.06 -1.51
C HIS A 73 0.84 2.82 -2.76
N GLU A 74 0.15 3.87 -3.18
CA GLU A 74 0.61 4.81 -4.22
C GLU A 74 1.92 5.49 -3.80
N HIS A 75 1.95 6.02 -2.58
CA HIS A 75 3.15 6.64 -2.02
C HIS A 75 4.30 5.64 -1.94
N MET A 76 4.05 4.46 -1.36
CA MET A 76 5.08 3.44 -1.19
C MET A 76 5.63 2.91 -2.52
N ALA A 77 4.78 2.69 -3.51
CA ALA A 77 5.21 2.22 -4.81
C ALA A 77 6.12 3.26 -5.51
N LYS A 78 5.75 4.53 -5.43
CA LYS A 78 6.57 5.64 -5.95
C LYS A 78 7.90 5.75 -5.20
N MET A 79 7.85 5.74 -3.88
CA MET A 79 9.02 5.80 -3.00
C MET A 79 10.03 4.69 -3.33
N ILE A 80 9.55 3.47 -3.54
CA ILE A 80 10.38 2.31 -3.90
C ILE A 80 11.00 2.47 -5.29
N GLU A 81 10.23 2.92 -6.28
CA GLU A 81 10.70 3.13 -7.66
C GLU A 81 11.82 4.18 -7.73
N GLU A 82 11.75 5.20 -6.86
CA GLU A 82 12.74 6.27 -6.77
C GLU A 82 14.03 5.85 -6.03
N ARG A 83 14.07 4.66 -5.39
CA ARG A 83 15.19 4.17 -4.57
C ARG A 83 15.75 2.82 -5.02
N PRO A 84 16.45 2.79 -6.16
CA PRO A 84 16.97 1.55 -6.74
C PRO A 84 18.02 0.83 -5.87
N TYR A 85 18.47 1.44 -4.77
CA TYR A 85 19.35 0.82 -3.79
C TYR A 85 18.61 -0.12 -2.82
N LEU A 86 17.28 -0.09 -2.77
CA LEU A 86 16.50 -1.07 -2.01
C LEU A 86 16.59 -2.44 -2.69
N TRP A 87 17.22 -3.41 -2.03
CA TRP A 87 17.44 -4.74 -2.61
C TRP A 87 16.15 -5.56 -2.74
N ALA A 88 15.21 -5.36 -1.83
CA ALA A 88 13.89 -5.99 -1.88
C ALA A 88 12.88 -5.22 -1.02
N THR A 89 11.60 -5.34 -1.41
CA THR A 89 10.47 -4.78 -0.68
C THR A 89 9.32 -5.77 -0.67
N HIS A 90 8.69 -5.95 0.50
CA HIS A 90 7.65 -6.96 0.68
C HIS A 90 6.40 -6.31 1.29
N VAL A 91 5.33 -6.27 0.51
CA VAL A 91 4.03 -5.81 0.99
C VAL A 91 3.52 -6.76 2.08
N TRP A 92 3.09 -6.24 3.19
CA TRP A 92 2.29 -6.95 4.17
C TRP A 92 0.83 -6.51 4.05
N ASN A 93 -0.01 -7.28 3.37
CA ASN A 93 0.21 -8.62 2.91
C ASN A 93 -0.46 -8.81 1.52
N LEU A 94 -0.24 -9.92 0.84
CA LEU A 94 -0.98 -10.23 -0.39
C LEU A 94 -2.44 -10.56 -0.10
N PHE A 95 -2.71 -11.29 0.98
CA PHE A 95 -4.05 -11.70 1.37
C PHE A 95 -4.39 -11.24 2.79
N ASP A 96 -5.63 -10.87 3.02
CA ASP A 96 -6.18 -10.81 4.39
C ASP A 96 -6.11 -12.21 5.01
N PHE A 97 -5.92 -12.28 6.32
CA PHE A 97 -5.76 -13.54 7.02
C PHE A 97 -6.33 -13.50 8.44
N ALA A 98 -6.67 -14.67 8.96
CA ALA A 98 -7.17 -14.82 10.33
C ALA A 98 -6.08 -14.43 11.35
N ALA A 99 -6.45 -13.59 12.29
CA ALA A 99 -5.61 -13.11 13.38
C ALA A 99 -6.48 -12.93 14.63
N ASP A 100 -6.69 -14.01 15.37
CA ASP A 100 -7.67 -14.15 16.43
C ASP A 100 -7.65 -13.01 17.49
N GLY A 101 -6.46 -12.56 17.84
CA GLY A 101 -6.28 -11.47 18.80
C GLY A 101 -6.52 -10.05 18.26
N ARG A 102 -6.85 -9.89 16.98
CA ARG A 102 -7.09 -8.55 16.40
C ARG A 102 -8.55 -8.13 16.56
N ASP A 103 -8.71 -6.92 17.07
CA ASP A 103 -10.01 -6.24 17.16
C ASP A 103 -9.81 -4.74 16.85
N GLU A 104 -9.30 -4.47 15.63
CA GLU A 104 -8.96 -3.13 15.17
C GLU A 104 -9.82 -2.79 13.94
N GLY A 105 -10.59 -1.72 14.03
CA GLY A 105 -11.22 -0.93 12.98
C GLY A 105 -12.04 -1.60 11.88
N GLY A 106 -11.67 -2.75 11.41
CA GLY A 106 -12.33 -3.36 10.27
C GLY A 106 -13.18 -4.56 10.61
N LYS A 107 -12.53 -5.66 10.93
CA LYS A 107 -13.19 -6.94 11.18
C LYS A 107 -12.48 -7.67 12.31
N HIS A 108 -13.25 -8.07 13.34
CA HIS A 108 -12.72 -8.84 14.45
C HIS A 108 -12.07 -10.15 13.97
N GLY A 109 -10.92 -10.49 14.53
CA GLY A 109 -10.20 -11.73 14.25
C GLY A 109 -9.55 -11.79 12.85
N GLU A 110 -9.39 -10.66 12.16
CA GLU A 110 -8.82 -10.61 10.81
C GLU A 110 -7.79 -9.47 10.66
N ASN A 111 -6.65 -9.77 10.06
CA ASN A 111 -5.73 -8.76 9.56
C ASN A 111 -6.14 -8.39 8.13
N GLN A 112 -6.49 -7.13 7.91
CA GLN A 112 -7.02 -6.64 6.65
C GLN A 112 -6.00 -5.84 5.81
N LYS A 113 -4.69 -6.04 6.04
CA LYS A 113 -3.64 -5.44 5.21
C LYS A 113 -3.45 -6.13 3.85
N GLY A 114 -4.18 -7.20 3.59
CA GLY A 114 -4.18 -7.87 2.29
C GLY A 114 -4.54 -6.93 1.15
N LEU A 115 -3.89 -7.08 0.02
CA LEU A 115 -4.31 -6.49 -1.26
C LEU A 115 -5.49 -7.27 -1.88
N VAL A 116 -5.75 -8.46 -1.34
CA VAL A 116 -6.83 -9.37 -1.73
C VAL A 116 -7.49 -9.89 -0.46
N THR A 117 -8.82 -10.03 -0.47
CA THR A 117 -9.56 -10.55 0.69
C THR A 117 -9.17 -11.98 1.05
N MET A 118 -9.42 -12.38 2.30
CA MET A 118 -9.08 -13.71 2.82
C MET A 118 -9.70 -14.84 2.00
N ASP A 119 -10.91 -14.66 1.49
CA ASP A 119 -11.61 -15.63 0.62
C ASP A 119 -11.16 -15.61 -0.85
N ARG A 120 -10.19 -14.73 -1.20
CA ARG A 120 -9.62 -14.56 -2.55
C ARG A 120 -10.58 -13.97 -3.59
N ARG A 121 -11.76 -13.52 -3.20
CA ARG A 121 -12.80 -13.07 -4.16
C ARG A 121 -12.61 -11.62 -4.61
N ILE A 122 -12.12 -10.76 -3.74
CA ILE A 122 -11.97 -9.33 -4.02
C ILE A 122 -10.47 -9.00 -4.08
N LYS A 123 -10.02 -8.49 -5.21
CA LYS A 123 -8.79 -7.72 -5.32
C LYS A 123 -9.15 -6.28 -4.96
N LYS A 124 -8.62 -5.79 -3.86
CA LYS A 124 -8.83 -4.40 -3.44
C LYS A 124 -8.17 -3.45 -4.45
N ASP A 125 -8.59 -2.20 -4.48
CA ASP A 125 -8.08 -1.25 -5.48
C ASP A 125 -6.55 -1.08 -5.39
N ALA A 126 -5.97 -1.12 -4.19
CA ALA A 126 -4.52 -1.06 -3.97
C ALA A 126 -3.73 -2.22 -4.64
N PHE A 127 -4.35 -3.39 -4.91
CA PHE A 127 -3.72 -4.45 -5.70
C PHE A 127 -3.28 -3.95 -7.08
N TYR A 128 -4.06 -3.06 -7.67
CA TYR A 128 -3.83 -2.56 -9.03
C TYR A 128 -2.77 -1.47 -9.10
N VAL A 129 -2.39 -0.87 -7.95
CA VAL A 129 -1.18 -0.02 -7.86
C VAL A 129 0.04 -0.84 -8.28
N TYR A 130 0.27 -1.96 -7.62
CA TYR A 130 1.43 -2.82 -7.93
C TYR A 130 1.33 -3.47 -9.32
N LYS A 131 0.12 -3.79 -9.77
CA LYS A 131 -0.08 -4.24 -11.13
C LYS A 131 0.34 -3.17 -12.15
N ALA A 132 0.12 -1.88 -11.85
CA ALA A 132 0.56 -0.79 -12.72
C ALA A 132 2.08 -0.67 -12.77
N TYR A 133 2.76 -0.81 -11.64
CA TYR A 133 4.22 -0.71 -11.55
C TYR A 133 4.94 -1.96 -12.09
N TRP A 134 4.43 -3.16 -11.80
CA TRP A 134 5.20 -4.39 -11.99
C TRP A 134 4.74 -5.27 -13.13
N SER A 135 3.53 -5.10 -13.65
CA SER A 135 3.01 -5.95 -14.73
C SER A 135 3.40 -5.40 -16.11
N LYS A 136 3.83 -6.30 -17.00
CA LYS A 136 4.02 -6.01 -18.42
C LYS A 136 2.76 -6.23 -19.25
N ALA A 137 1.78 -6.97 -18.73
CA ALA A 137 0.51 -7.20 -19.41
C ALA A 137 -0.33 -5.92 -19.41
N PRO A 138 -0.80 -5.44 -20.58
CA PRO A 138 -1.65 -4.26 -20.65
C PRO A 138 -2.92 -4.41 -19.81
N PHE A 139 -3.26 -3.39 -19.05
CA PHE A 139 -4.52 -3.35 -18.30
C PHE A 139 -4.95 -1.91 -17.99
N VAL A 140 -6.21 -1.79 -17.63
CA VAL A 140 -6.82 -0.62 -17.01
C VAL A 140 -7.74 -1.08 -15.89
N HIS A 141 -7.74 -0.38 -14.77
CA HIS A 141 -8.65 -0.61 -13.64
C HIS A 141 -9.26 0.70 -13.20
N LEU A 142 -10.60 0.74 -13.16
CA LEU A 142 -11.36 1.85 -12.60
C LEU A 142 -11.58 1.59 -11.11
N CYS A 143 -11.04 2.46 -10.26
CA CYS A 143 -11.17 2.36 -8.81
C CYS A 143 -12.55 2.80 -8.32
N GLY A 144 -12.87 2.45 -7.07
CA GLY A 144 -14.07 2.89 -6.38
C GLY A 144 -15.36 2.23 -6.86
N SER A 145 -15.30 1.07 -7.52
CA SER A 145 -16.51 0.35 -7.99
C SER A 145 -17.39 -0.16 -6.83
N ARG A 146 -16.83 -0.29 -5.63
CA ARG A 146 -17.54 -0.68 -4.40
C ARG A 146 -18.05 0.52 -3.59
N TYR A 147 -17.55 1.71 -3.86
CA TYR A 147 -18.03 2.95 -3.25
C TYR A 147 -19.29 3.42 -3.95
N THR A 148 -20.43 2.81 -3.62
CA THR A 148 -21.73 3.06 -4.28
C THR A 148 -22.50 4.24 -3.69
N ASP A 149 -22.40 4.41 -2.36
CA ASP A 149 -23.14 5.45 -1.64
C ASP A 149 -22.22 6.68 -1.46
N ARG A 150 -22.40 7.68 -2.33
CA ARG A 150 -21.62 8.92 -2.34
C ARG A 150 -22.53 10.08 -1.99
N ALA A 151 -22.03 10.96 -1.10
CA ALA A 151 -22.76 12.15 -0.66
C ALA A 151 -22.39 13.40 -1.48
N GLU A 152 -21.28 13.37 -2.18
CA GLU A 152 -20.74 14.53 -2.92
C GLU A 152 -21.36 14.63 -4.31
N ASP A 153 -21.65 15.87 -4.74
CA ASP A 153 -22.13 16.18 -6.09
C ASP A 153 -21.08 15.93 -7.18
N VAL A 154 -19.79 15.91 -6.79
CA VAL A 154 -18.65 15.67 -7.69
C VAL A 154 -17.88 14.46 -7.18
N THR A 155 -17.64 13.52 -8.06
CA THR A 155 -16.87 12.31 -7.75
C THR A 155 -15.53 12.34 -8.46
N GLU A 156 -14.46 12.16 -7.70
CA GLU A 156 -13.14 11.91 -8.27
C GLU A 156 -13.11 10.52 -8.93
N ILE A 157 -12.55 10.46 -10.13
CA ILE A 157 -12.36 9.21 -10.86
C ILE A 157 -10.88 8.85 -10.84
N LYS A 158 -10.55 7.78 -10.14
CA LYS A 158 -9.20 7.22 -10.08
C LYS A 158 -9.08 6.00 -10.98
N VAL A 159 -7.99 5.93 -11.75
CA VAL A 159 -7.71 4.84 -12.67
C VAL A 159 -6.26 4.40 -12.52
N TYR A 160 -6.03 3.09 -12.38
CA TYR A 160 -4.69 2.50 -12.48
C TYR A 160 -4.49 1.84 -13.83
N SER A 161 -3.36 2.10 -14.44
CA SER A 161 -3.01 1.53 -15.74
C SER A 161 -1.48 1.56 -15.94
N ASN A 162 -0.96 0.57 -16.65
CA ASN A 162 0.40 0.59 -17.18
C ASN A 162 0.44 1.06 -18.66
N GLN A 163 -0.66 1.65 -19.15
CA GLN A 163 -0.76 2.16 -20.53
C GLN A 163 -0.57 3.67 -20.57
N LYS A 164 0.05 4.16 -21.66
CA LYS A 164 0.34 5.60 -21.85
C LYS A 164 -0.92 6.47 -22.05
N LYS A 165 -2.03 5.85 -22.45
CA LYS A 165 -3.29 6.54 -22.71
C LYS A 165 -4.46 5.70 -22.24
N VAL A 166 -5.34 6.34 -21.50
CA VAL A 166 -6.63 5.79 -21.07
C VAL A 166 -7.72 6.75 -21.51
N THR A 167 -8.86 6.21 -21.95
CA THR A 167 -10.02 7.02 -22.36
C THR A 167 -11.21 6.62 -21.50
N LEU A 168 -11.84 7.62 -20.88
CA LEU A 168 -13.09 7.46 -20.15
C LEU A 168 -14.26 7.79 -21.09
N PHE A 169 -15.26 6.92 -21.07
CA PHE A 169 -16.56 7.16 -21.73
C PHE A 169 -17.61 7.30 -20.63
N VAL A 170 -18.43 8.35 -20.72
CA VAL A 170 -19.53 8.68 -19.81
C VAL A 170 -20.84 8.65 -20.58
#